data_6c4e05530e5f4973f343c9c63e1e0fc5
#
_entry.id   6c4e05530e5f4973f343c9c63e1e0fc5
#
_cell.length_a   1.000
_cell.length_b   1.000
_cell.length_c   1.000
_cell.angle_alpha   90.00
_cell.angle_beta   90.00
_cell.angle_gamma   90.00
#
_symmetry.space_group_name_H-M   'P 1'
#
loop_
_entity.id
_entity.type
_entity.pdbx_description
1 polymer ?
#
loop_
_entity_poly.entity_id
_entity_poly.type
_entity_poly.pdbx_seq_one_letter_code
_entity_poly.pdbx_strand_id
1 'polypeptide(L)'
;MLILTLPTLGFSTALSLVTTYLPLILERFTSSATLIGFAIGGEGIFSSLIPLWVGVMSDRIWTRRWGRRQPFMIFAAPFMAASLMLAPFQPGYLPIAISTFVFFAAYHFYTSPYQSLLPDVTPAASHGRVMGFQTFMRGGGMFMGMVVAGILFYRWEPLPFILCSILIMVFTYLTVLKIHEPEPELSRLPRREGILSELRRIWQSTRQNKGIQRFLVANFLWESTLAGLRPFIMLYFIYSLGATAQVGALLLGLVGVTYMVAGLASGFLADRYGRMRVMRVGLWVYLGGCLFGVLITDIKWAFVFLPLFGLGGSIVLTLPYAILIRLMPKEHIGQFTGMFSMTRGFANIIAPVVAGAAIDFGGRFLHGGRQYSVIWLLAGLMVAVSLYFFRGAGKDEVVRV
;
A
#
# COMPACT_ATOMS: atom_id res chain seq x y z
N MET A 1 -3.59 24.45 5.02
CA MET A 1 -3.20 23.31 4.18
C MET A 1 -2.17 22.42 4.86
N LEU A 2 -1.01 22.94 5.28
CA LEU A 2 0.03 22.13 5.90
C LEU A 2 -0.49 21.34 7.10
N ILE A 3 -1.10 21.99 8.08
CA ILE A 3 -1.61 21.33 9.31
C ILE A 3 -2.64 20.24 8.98
N LEU A 4 -3.50 20.46 8.00
CA LEU A 4 -4.51 19.50 7.56
C LEU A 4 -3.88 18.22 6.98
N THR A 5 -2.71 18.31 6.35
CA THR A 5 -2.03 17.18 5.70
C THR A 5 -0.92 16.54 6.55
N LEU A 6 -0.54 17.13 7.70
CA LEU A 6 0.45 16.56 8.63
C LEU A 6 0.13 15.12 9.08
N PRO A 7 -1.14 14.76 9.39
CA PRO A 7 -1.46 13.39 9.74
C PRO A 7 -1.02 12.37 8.66
N THR A 8 -1.09 12.76 7.38
CA THR A 8 -0.64 11.90 6.27
C THR A 8 0.83 11.53 6.41
N LEU A 9 1.68 12.49 6.79
CA LEU A 9 3.11 12.22 7.04
C LEU A 9 3.26 11.18 8.17
N GLY A 10 2.58 11.38 9.31
CA GLY A 10 2.67 10.49 10.47
C GLY A 10 2.24 9.06 10.17
N PHE A 11 1.02 8.87 9.66
CA PHE A 11 0.51 7.53 9.41
C PHE A 11 1.19 6.83 8.22
N SER A 12 1.69 7.56 7.21
CA SER A 12 2.46 6.97 6.12
C SER A 12 3.86 6.54 6.56
N THR A 13 4.49 7.29 7.49
CA THR A 13 5.72 6.88 8.16
C THR A 13 5.50 5.58 8.93
N ALA A 14 4.41 5.50 9.71
CA ALA A 14 4.07 4.34 10.52
C ALA A 14 3.83 3.09 9.67
N LEU A 15 3.03 3.20 8.62
CA LEU A 15 2.74 2.06 7.73
C LEU A 15 4.02 1.55 7.06
N SER A 16 4.88 2.46 6.57
CA SER A 16 6.14 2.07 5.95
C SER A 16 7.12 1.46 6.95
N LEU A 17 7.20 1.99 8.16
CA LEU A 17 8.00 1.45 9.25
C LEU A 17 7.56 0.02 9.59
N VAL A 18 6.26 -0.19 9.85
CA VAL A 18 5.71 -1.50 10.21
C VAL A 18 5.94 -2.51 9.10
N THR A 19 5.60 -2.19 7.86
CA THR A 19 5.71 -3.15 6.76
C THR A 19 7.16 -3.47 6.38
N THR A 20 8.13 -2.61 6.71
CA THR A 20 9.54 -2.78 6.33
C THR A 20 10.39 -3.38 7.44
N TYR A 21 10.22 -2.92 8.70
CA TYR A 21 11.13 -3.28 9.80
C TYR A 21 10.54 -4.24 10.81
N LEU A 22 9.21 -4.31 10.94
CA LEU A 22 8.59 -5.27 11.85
C LEU A 22 8.87 -6.74 11.45
N PRO A 23 8.96 -7.11 10.16
CA PRO A 23 9.41 -8.43 9.74
C PRO A 23 10.77 -8.84 10.32
N LEU A 24 11.72 -7.90 10.47
CA LEU A 24 13.03 -8.16 11.10
C LEU A 24 12.91 -8.51 12.58
N ILE A 25 11.95 -7.90 13.29
CA ILE A 25 11.69 -8.20 14.69
C ILE A 25 10.98 -9.56 14.82
N LEU A 26 9.98 -9.81 13.97
CA LEU A 26 9.22 -11.05 13.93
C LEU A 26 10.10 -12.27 13.64
N GLU A 27 11.08 -12.13 12.76
CA GLU A 27 12.01 -13.20 12.36
C GLU A 27 12.83 -13.75 13.53
N ARG A 28 13.03 -12.97 14.60
CA ARG A 28 13.70 -13.45 15.82
C ARG A 28 12.88 -14.46 16.62
N PHE A 29 11.56 -14.44 16.45
CA PHE A 29 10.64 -15.28 17.22
C PHE A 29 10.02 -16.41 16.38
N THR A 30 10.24 -16.41 15.07
CA THR A 30 9.73 -17.45 14.18
C THR A 30 10.66 -17.65 12.99
N SER A 31 10.95 -18.89 12.66
CA SER A 31 11.66 -19.26 11.44
C SER A 31 10.74 -19.36 10.22
N SER A 32 9.42 -19.27 10.42
CA SER A 32 8.44 -19.35 9.33
C SER A 32 8.16 -18.00 8.71
N ALA A 33 8.59 -17.80 7.48
CA ALA A 33 8.27 -16.64 6.68
C ALA A 33 6.76 -16.54 6.40
N THR A 34 6.04 -17.67 6.36
CA THR A 34 4.57 -17.71 6.25
C THR A 34 3.90 -16.97 7.40
N LEU A 35 4.34 -17.19 8.63
CA LEU A 35 3.81 -16.50 9.81
C LEU A 35 4.11 -14.99 9.74
N ILE A 36 5.31 -14.59 9.32
CA ILE A 36 5.67 -13.18 9.11
C ILE A 36 4.73 -12.57 8.06
N GLY A 37 4.55 -13.27 6.94
CA GLY A 37 3.63 -12.86 5.88
C GLY A 37 2.18 -12.71 6.34
N PHE A 38 1.71 -13.60 7.23
CA PHE A 38 0.39 -13.53 7.82
C PHE A 38 0.21 -12.31 8.73
N ALA A 39 1.20 -12.03 9.60
CA ALA A 39 1.16 -10.87 10.49
C ALA A 39 1.09 -9.55 9.71
N ILE A 40 1.88 -9.41 8.64
CA ILE A 40 1.89 -8.19 7.82
C ILE A 40 0.71 -8.16 6.82
N GLY A 41 0.34 -9.31 6.25
CA GLY A 41 -0.81 -9.45 5.34
C GLY A 41 -2.17 -9.17 5.99
N GLY A 42 -2.24 -9.20 7.32
CA GLY A 42 -3.42 -8.76 8.09
C GLY A 42 -3.87 -7.34 7.74
N GLU A 43 -2.97 -6.46 7.26
CA GLU A 43 -3.31 -5.14 6.71
C GLU A 43 -4.46 -5.23 5.70
N GLY A 44 -4.39 -6.19 4.79
CA GLY A 44 -5.38 -6.36 3.73
C GLY A 44 -6.80 -6.64 4.25
N ILE A 45 -6.93 -7.39 5.35
CA ILE A 45 -8.23 -7.67 6.00
C ILE A 45 -8.84 -6.36 6.50
N PHE A 46 -8.06 -5.60 7.26
CA PHE A 46 -8.55 -4.35 7.86
C PHE A 46 -8.77 -3.25 6.82
N SER A 47 -7.91 -3.17 5.78
CA SER A 47 -8.09 -2.22 4.67
C SER A 47 -9.34 -2.47 3.84
N SER A 48 -9.82 -3.71 3.79
CA SER A 48 -11.02 -4.08 3.04
C SER A 48 -12.31 -3.87 3.86
N LEU A 49 -12.29 -4.15 5.16
CA LEU A 49 -13.49 -4.19 6.00
C LEU A 49 -13.74 -2.87 6.74
N ILE A 50 -12.72 -2.31 7.38
CA ILE A 50 -12.87 -1.15 8.27
C ILE A 50 -13.36 0.11 7.54
N PRO A 51 -12.83 0.50 6.35
CA PRO A 51 -13.28 1.71 5.68
C PRO A 51 -14.76 1.69 5.30
N LEU A 52 -15.29 0.51 4.97
CA LEU A 52 -16.72 0.34 4.67
C LEU A 52 -17.60 0.64 5.89
N TRP A 53 -17.16 0.13 7.03
CA TRP A 53 -17.90 0.25 8.30
C TRP A 53 -17.78 1.66 8.89
N VAL A 54 -16.57 2.13 9.03
CA VAL A 54 -16.25 3.43 9.62
C VAL A 54 -16.74 4.58 8.74
N GLY A 55 -16.70 4.42 7.41
CA GLY A 55 -17.26 5.40 6.48
C GLY A 55 -18.74 5.65 6.77
N VAL A 56 -19.55 4.58 6.89
CA VAL A 56 -20.98 4.69 7.22
C VAL A 56 -21.21 5.26 8.62
N MET A 57 -20.43 4.81 9.62
CA MET A 57 -20.57 5.31 10.99
C MET A 57 -20.21 6.80 11.09
N SER A 58 -19.13 7.22 10.47
CA SER A 58 -18.67 8.60 10.53
C SER A 58 -19.60 9.59 9.80
N ASP A 59 -20.42 9.10 8.87
CA ASP A 59 -21.45 9.91 8.21
C ASP A 59 -22.69 10.16 9.11
N ARG A 60 -22.91 9.31 10.11
CA ARG A 60 -24.10 9.35 11.00
C ARG A 60 -23.86 10.03 12.34
N ILE A 61 -22.60 10.13 12.78
CA ILE A 61 -22.26 10.69 14.09
C ILE A 61 -21.84 12.15 13.89
N TRP A 62 -22.45 13.04 14.64
CA TRP A 62 -22.06 14.45 14.71
C TRP A 62 -21.88 14.87 16.17
N THR A 63 -20.77 15.51 16.46
CA THR A 63 -20.51 16.08 17.77
C THR A 63 -20.26 17.59 17.63
N ARG A 64 -20.90 18.40 18.47
CA ARG A 64 -20.79 19.86 18.44
C ARG A 64 -19.36 20.37 18.59
N ARG A 65 -18.51 19.63 19.30
CA ARG A 65 -17.12 20.04 19.61
C ARG A 65 -16.12 19.59 18.54
N TRP A 66 -16.30 18.38 17.99
CA TRP A 66 -15.30 17.70 17.18
C TRP A 66 -15.78 17.37 15.75
N GLY A 67 -16.99 17.79 15.38
CA GLY A 67 -17.56 17.41 14.07
C GLY A 67 -17.94 15.94 13.97
N ARG A 68 -17.87 15.37 12.76
CA ARG A 68 -18.24 13.98 12.48
C ARG A 68 -17.03 13.06 12.23
N ARG A 69 -15.91 13.56 11.71
CA ARG A 69 -14.73 12.77 11.33
C ARG A 69 -13.67 12.72 12.44
N GLN A 70 -13.42 13.84 13.10
CA GLN A 70 -12.38 13.97 14.10
C GLN A 70 -12.54 13.05 15.32
N PRO A 71 -13.74 12.73 15.85
CA PRO A 71 -13.88 11.79 16.96
C PRO A 71 -13.25 10.42 16.68
N PHE A 72 -13.37 9.93 15.44
CA PHE A 72 -12.77 8.66 15.03
C PHE A 72 -11.24 8.73 15.02
N MET A 73 -10.68 9.86 14.57
CA MET A 73 -9.23 10.09 14.57
C MET A 73 -8.68 10.17 15.99
N ILE A 74 -9.37 10.91 16.87
CA ILE A 74 -8.99 11.07 18.30
C ILE A 74 -8.99 9.71 19.00
N PHE A 75 -10.01 8.88 18.72
CA PHE A 75 -10.12 7.56 19.31
C PHE A 75 -9.05 6.59 18.77
N ALA A 76 -8.80 6.56 17.47
CA ALA A 76 -7.89 5.59 16.85
C ALA A 76 -6.41 5.92 17.09
N ALA A 77 -6.03 7.20 17.15
CA ALA A 77 -4.63 7.61 17.25
C ALA A 77 -3.89 7.02 18.47
N PRO A 78 -4.46 7.01 19.71
CA PRO A 78 -3.81 6.38 20.86
C PRO A 78 -3.58 4.88 20.69
N PHE A 79 -4.55 4.14 20.11
CA PHE A 79 -4.39 2.71 19.86
C PHE A 79 -3.32 2.44 18.79
N MET A 80 -3.30 3.23 17.72
CA MET A 80 -2.29 3.16 16.68
C MET A 80 -0.90 3.48 17.25
N ALA A 81 -0.77 4.52 18.05
CA ALA A 81 0.50 4.92 18.66
C ALA A 81 0.98 3.91 19.71
N ALA A 82 0.09 3.44 20.58
CA ALA A 82 0.44 2.49 21.65
C ALA A 82 0.86 1.14 21.08
N SER A 83 0.08 0.59 20.13
CA SER A 83 0.42 -0.69 19.49
C SER A 83 1.76 -0.61 18.74
N LEU A 84 2.03 0.50 18.07
CA LEU A 84 3.30 0.74 17.38
C LEU A 84 4.47 0.84 18.36
N MET A 85 4.32 1.63 19.42
CA MET A 85 5.35 1.84 20.43
C MET A 85 5.70 0.56 21.20
N LEU A 86 4.70 -0.27 21.48
CA LEU A 86 4.88 -1.50 22.26
C LEU A 86 5.42 -2.68 21.42
N ALA A 87 5.20 -2.69 20.10
CA ALA A 87 5.56 -3.82 19.25
C ALA A 87 7.02 -4.31 19.40
N PRO A 88 8.06 -3.45 19.44
CA PRO A 88 9.45 -3.93 19.56
C PRO A 88 9.82 -4.47 20.95
N PHE A 89 9.01 -4.25 21.97
CA PHE A 89 9.25 -4.70 23.35
C PHE A 89 8.54 -6.02 23.69
N GLN A 90 7.76 -6.55 22.78
CA GLN A 90 6.97 -7.76 23.03
C GLN A 90 7.86 -9.02 23.05
N PRO A 91 7.61 -9.98 23.96
CA PRO A 91 8.50 -11.11 24.21
C PRO A 91 8.28 -12.33 23.26
N GLY A 92 7.54 -12.18 22.16
CA GLY A 92 7.28 -13.30 21.27
C GLY A 92 6.46 -12.96 20.03
N TYR A 93 6.35 -13.90 19.11
CA TYR A 93 5.62 -13.74 17.86
C TYR A 93 4.16 -13.33 18.05
N LEU A 94 3.41 -14.06 18.89
CA LEU A 94 1.96 -13.83 19.04
C LEU A 94 1.62 -12.44 19.59
N PRO A 95 2.27 -11.95 20.67
CA PRO A 95 2.04 -10.57 21.15
C PRO A 95 2.37 -9.50 20.09
N ILE A 96 3.46 -9.69 19.32
CA ILE A 96 3.83 -8.76 18.22
C ILE A 96 2.76 -8.80 17.13
N ALA A 97 2.31 -9.99 16.71
CA ALA A 97 1.27 -10.13 15.70
C ALA A 97 -0.07 -9.47 16.13
N ILE A 98 -0.46 -9.64 17.40
CA ILE A 98 -1.65 -8.98 17.96
C ILE A 98 -1.46 -7.44 17.94
N SER A 99 -0.31 -6.94 18.40
CA SER A 99 -0.01 -5.49 18.35
C SER A 99 -0.06 -4.97 16.91
N THR A 100 0.42 -5.75 15.95
CA THR A 100 0.38 -5.40 14.51
C THR A 100 -1.06 -5.35 13.99
N PHE A 101 -1.90 -6.29 14.37
CA PHE A 101 -3.31 -6.29 13.98
C PHE A 101 -4.08 -5.13 14.60
N VAL A 102 -3.81 -4.81 15.88
CA VAL A 102 -4.36 -3.60 16.55
C VAL A 102 -3.90 -2.34 15.82
N PHE A 103 -2.63 -2.27 15.44
CA PHE A 103 -2.10 -1.16 14.63
C PHE A 103 -2.86 -1.02 13.31
N PHE A 104 -3.00 -2.09 12.51
CA PHE A 104 -3.69 -2.02 11.22
C PHE A 104 -5.17 -1.68 11.37
N ALA A 105 -5.84 -2.25 12.38
CA ALA A 105 -7.22 -1.91 12.68
C ALA A 105 -7.37 -0.41 13.01
N ALA A 106 -6.56 0.10 13.93
CA ALA A 106 -6.56 1.52 14.30
C ALA A 106 -6.15 2.43 13.13
N TYR A 107 -5.18 2.00 12.30
CA TYR A 107 -4.73 2.72 11.11
C TYR A 107 -5.88 2.93 10.11
N HIS A 108 -6.63 1.89 9.78
CA HIS A 108 -7.74 2.00 8.83
C HIS A 108 -8.96 2.69 9.43
N PHE A 109 -9.18 2.51 10.74
CA PHE A 109 -10.20 3.25 11.48
C PHE A 109 -9.92 4.76 11.52
N TYR A 110 -8.65 5.15 11.54
CA TYR A 110 -8.18 6.53 11.49
C TYR A 110 -8.23 7.11 10.07
N THR A 111 -7.64 6.40 9.11
CA THR A 111 -7.38 6.94 7.76
C THR A 111 -8.64 7.10 6.93
N SER A 112 -9.67 6.27 7.14
CA SER A 112 -10.92 6.34 6.40
C SER A 112 -11.68 7.67 6.64
N PRO A 113 -12.00 8.07 7.90
CA PRO A 113 -12.60 9.38 8.16
C PRO A 113 -11.69 10.55 7.81
N TYR A 114 -10.37 10.40 8.03
CA TYR A 114 -9.42 11.45 7.68
C TYR A 114 -9.41 11.76 6.17
N GLN A 115 -9.48 10.75 5.31
CA GLN A 115 -9.57 10.98 3.86
C GLN A 115 -10.86 11.72 3.46
N SER A 116 -11.95 11.46 4.15
CA SER A 116 -13.22 12.18 3.95
C SER A 116 -13.20 13.60 4.53
N LEU A 117 -12.42 13.83 5.61
CA LEU A 117 -12.25 15.16 6.22
C LEU A 117 -11.62 16.16 5.23
N LEU A 118 -10.68 15.72 4.40
CA LEU A 118 -9.96 16.61 3.48
C LEU A 118 -10.89 17.40 2.55
N PRO A 119 -11.79 16.78 1.78
CA PRO A 119 -12.75 17.50 0.97
C PRO A 119 -13.83 18.22 1.80
N ASP A 120 -14.20 17.71 2.98
CA ASP A 120 -15.25 18.31 3.82
C ASP A 120 -14.85 19.68 4.35
N VAL A 121 -13.54 19.91 4.63
CA VAL A 121 -13.04 21.19 5.22
C VAL A 121 -12.34 22.10 4.21
N THR A 122 -12.27 21.74 2.94
CA THR A 122 -11.58 22.55 1.93
C THR A 122 -12.54 23.02 0.84
N PRO A 123 -12.44 24.28 0.39
CA PRO A 123 -13.22 24.76 -0.75
C PRO A 123 -12.89 23.96 -2.02
N ALA A 124 -13.89 23.73 -2.88
CA ALA A 124 -13.75 22.95 -4.12
C ALA A 124 -12.61 23.44 -5.02
N ALA A 125 -12.40 24.75 -5.12
CA ALA A 125 -11.30 25.36 -5.88
C ALA A 125 -9.90 25.01 -5.36
N SER A 126 -9.78 24.55 -4.11
CA SER A 126 -8.52 24.22 -3.46
C SER A 126 -8.27 22.70 -3.31
N HIS A 127 -9.24 21.86 -3.68
CA HIS A 127 -9.11 20.40 -3.54
C HIS A 127 -7.85 19.85 -4.23
N GLY A 128 -7.55 20.31 -5.46
CA GLY A 128 -6.35 19.85 -6.17
C GLY A 128 -5.05 20.15 -5.43
N ARG A 129 -4.95 21.34 -4.82
CA ARG A 129 -3.77 21.74 -4.03
C ARG A 129 -3.63 20.91 -2.77
N VAL A 130 -4.74 20.66 -2.06
CA VAL A 130 -4.73 19.84 -0.84
C VAL A 130 -4.36 18.40 -1.15
N MET A 131 -4.89 17.81 -2.22
CA MET A 131 -4.51 16.47 -2.67
C MET A 131 -3.04 16.39 -3.09
N GLY A 132 -2.51 17.42 -3.74
CA GLY A 132 -1.08 17.51 -4.06
C GLY A 132 -0.20 17.55 -2.80
N PHE A 133 -0.58 18.39 -1.82
CA PHE A 133 0.11 18.42 -0.52
C PHE A 133 0.01 17.10 0.24
N GLN A 134 -1.15 16.45 0.22
CA GLN A 134 -1.33 15.13 0.84
C GLN A 134 -0.42 14.08 0.18
N THR A 135 -0.32 14.08 -1.15
CA THR A 135 0.56 13.17 -1.88
C THR A 135 2.03 13.41 -1.53
N PHE A 136 2.44 14.67 -1.43
CA PHE A 136 3.79 15.06 -1.00
C PHE A 136 4.07 14.57 0.43
N MET A 137 3.16 14.81 1.38
CA MET A 137 3.27 14.32 2.77
C MET A 137 3.30 12.80 2.84
N ARG A 138 2.54 12.10 2.00
CA ARG A 138 2.57 10.64 1.91
C ARG A 138 3.93 10.14 1.44
N GLY A 139 4.48 10.72 0.37
CA GLY A 139 5.82 10.39 -0.12
C GLY A 139 6.91 10.66 0.91
N GLY A 140 6.85 11.82 1.58
CA GLY A 140 7.74 12.17 2.68
C GLY A 140 7.66 11.19 3.85
N GLY A 141 6.44 10.78 4.22
CA GLY A 141 6.22 9.78 5.27
C GLY A 141 6.77 8.40 4.88
N MET A 142 6.56 7.96 3.64
CA MET A 142 7.16 6.71 3.14
C MET A 142 8.69 6.76 3.18
N PHE A 143 9.29 7.87 2.75
CA PHE A 143 10.73 8.07 2.82
C PHE A 143 11.22 8.03 4.27
N MET A 144 10.57 8.73 5.19
CA MET A 144 10.92 8.70 6.61
C MET A 144 10.81 7.29 7.20
N GLY A 145 9.73 6.57 6.90
CA GLY A 145 9.49 5.22 7.41
C GLY A 145 10.41 4.14 6.82
N MET A 146 10.92 4.34 5.62
CA MET A 146 11.84 3.39 4.98
C MET A 146 13.31 3.74 5.22
N VAL A 147 13.70 4.99 5.02
CA VAL A 147 15.11 5.41 5.02
C VAL A 147 15.55 5.93 6.39
N VAL A 148 14.85 6.95 6.90
CA VAL A 148 15.25 7.56 8.20
C VAL A 148 15.04 6.56 9.33
N ALA A 149 13.94 5.83 9.31
CA ALA A 149 13.67 4.79 10.29
C ALA A 149 14.73 3.67 10.26
N GLY A 150 15.26 3.31 9.09
CA GLY A 150 16.34 2.31 9.01
C GLY A 150 17.64 2.75 9.67
N ILE A 151 18.01 4.03 9.54
CA ILE A 151 19.18 4.61 10.21
C ILE A 151 18.98 4.59 11.72
N LEU A 152 17.79 4.95 12.18
CA LEU A 152 17.43 4.96 13.61
C LEU A 152 17.34 3.55 14.18
N PHE A 153 16.77 2.60 13.43
CA PHE A 153 16.64 1.19 13.79
C PHE A 153 17.99 0.53 14.06
N TYR A 154 18.99 0.88 13.25
CA TYR A 154 20.36 0.40 13.48
C TYR A 154 20.95 0.92 14.79
N ARG A 155 20.62 2.15 15.18
CA ARG A 155 21.15 2.76 16.42
C ARG A 155 20.51 2.15 17.67
N TRP A 156 19.20 2.01 17.65
CA TRP A 156 18.38 1.38 18.69
C TRP A 156 17.02 1.01 18.09
N GLU A 157 16.75 -0.28 18.01
CA GLU A 157 15.60 -0.81 17.27
C GLU A 157 14.24 -0.23 17.65
N PRO A 158 13.91 0.01 18.96
CA PRO A 158 12.65 0.63 19.33
C PRO A 158 12.54 2.10 18.95
N LEU A 159 13.67 2.79 18.72
CA LEU A 159 13.69 4.24 18.54
C LEU A 159 12.75 4.75 17.43
N PRO A 160 12.77 4.21 16.20
CA PRO A 160 11.88 4.69 15.13
C PRO A 160 10.40 4.44 15.46
N PHE A 161 10.07 3.36 16.17
CA PHE A 161 8.69 3.05 16.57
C PHE A 161 8.18 4.07 17.60
N ILE A 162 9.01 4.43 18.60
CA ILE A 162 8.68 5.43 19.62
C ILE A 162 8.50 6.81 18.97
N LEU A 163 9.46 7.26 18.16
CA LEU A 163 9.38 8.55 17.49
C LEU A 163 8.17 8.66 16.56
N CYS A 164 7.89 7.60 15.81
CA CYS A 164 6.73 7.57 14.93
C CYS A 164 5.40 7.61 15.71
N SER A 165 5.31 6.93 16.86
CA SER A 165 4.16 6.98 17.74
C SER A 165 3.91 8.40 18.26
N ILE A 166 4.97 9.11 18.66
CA ILE A 166 4.90 10.51 19.08
C ILE A 166 4.42 11.40 17.93
N LEU A 167 4.99 11.21 16.71
CA LEU A 167 4.57 11.97 15.52
C LEU A 167 3.10 11.80 15.20
N ILE A 168 2.57 10.57 15.27
CA ILE A 168 1.15 10.29 15.07
C ILE A 168 0.30 11.09 16.04
N MET A 169 0.63 11.04 17.32
CA MET A 169 -0.13 11.75 18.37
C MET A 169 -0.06 13.27 18.16
N VAL A 170 1.15 13.81 17.99
CA VAL A 170 1.36 15.25 17.81
C VAL A 170 0.61 15.76 16.58
N PHE A 171 0.76 15.11 15.44
CA PHE A 171 0.13 15.58 14.19
C PHE A 171 -1.39 15.43 14.23
N THR A 172 -1.90 14.36 14.85
CA THR A 172 -3.35 14.18 15.03
C THR A 172 -3.93 15.31 15.89
N TYR A 173 -3.37 15.53 17.09
CA TYR A 173 -3.90 16.55 17.99
C TYR A 173 -3.72 17.97 17.47
N LEU A 174 -2.60 18.27 16.79
CA LEU A 174 -2.44 19.56 16.11
C LEU A 174 -3.51 19.79 15.06
N THR A 175 -3.85 18.77 14.28
CA THR A 175 -4.90 18.86 13.26
C THR A 175 -6.27 19.03 13.88
N VAL A 176 -6.61 18.23 14.87
CA VAL A 176 -7.90 18.30 15.59
C VAL A 176 -8.12 19.63 16.27
N LEU A 177 -7.08 20.22 16.88
CA LEU A 177 -7.18 21.52 17.57
C LEU A 177 -7.31 22.71 16.61
N LYS A 178 -6.78 22.61 15.40
CA LYS A 178 -6.72 23.74 14.45
C LYS A 178 -7.78 23.67 13.35
N ILE A 179 -8.31 22.50 13.06
CA ILE A 179 -9.28 22.30 11.99
C ILE A 179 -10.67 22.14 12.59
N HIS A 180 -11.61 22.95 12.14
CA HIS A 180 -13.01 22.86 12.51
C HIS A 180 -13.82 22.31 11.34
N GLU A 181 -14.61 21.28 11.59
CA GLU A 181 -15.52 20.72 10.59
C GLU A 181 -16.79 21.56 10.49
N PRO A 182 -17.23 21.93 9.26
CA PRO A 182 -18.51 22.60 9.07
C PRO A 182 -19.67 21.69 9.44
N GLU A 183 -20.79 22.28 9.88
CA GLU A 183 -22.02 21.52 10.14
C GLU A 183 -22.51 20.84 8.86
N PRO A 184 -22.80 19.54 8.92
CA PRO A 184 -23.25 18.81 7.74
C PRO A 184 -24.69 19.22 7.37
N GLU A 185 -24.94 19.46 6.09
CA GLU A 185 -26.30 19.51 5.57
C GLU A 185 -26.90 18.09 5.59
N LEU A 186 -27.63 17.74 6.63
CA LEU A 186 -28.24 16.42 6.86
C LEU A 186 -29.17 15.94 5.73
N SER A 187 -29.66 16.87 4.89
CA SER A 187 -30.53 16.58 3.76
C SER A 187 -29.86 15.91 2.54
N ARG A 188 -28.53 15.87 2.49
CA ARG A 188 -27.75 15.38 1.34
C ARG A 188 -27.07 14.03 1.54
N LEU A 189 -27.38 13.30 2.63
CA LEU A 189 -26.80 11.98 2.83
C LEU A 189 -27.40 10.98 1.82
N PRO A 190 -26.61 10.39 0.91
CA PRO A 190 -27.13 9.43 -0.03
C PRO A 190 -27.65 8.18 0.71
N ARG A 191 -28.89 7.76 0.42
CA ARG A 191 -29.38 6.43 0.83
C ARG A 191 -28.50 5.39 0.15
N ARG A 192 -27.55 4.81 0.86
CA ARG A 192 -26.79 3.66 0.36
C ARG A 192 -27.64 2.40 0.46
N GLU A 193 -27.78 1.72 -0.65
CA GLU A 193 -28.27 0.35 -0.73
C GLU A 193 -27.38 -0.56 0.15
N GLY A 194 -27.87 -1.69 0.61
CA GLY A 194 -27.10 -2.60 1.45
C GLY A 194 -25.83 -3.08 0.75
N ILE A 195 -24.71 -3.17 1.48
CA ILE A 195 -23.38 -3.55 0.96
C ILE A 195 -23.45 -4.86 0.13
N LEU A 196 -24.26 -5.83 0.55
CA LEU A 196 -24.43 -7.11 -0.14
C LEU A 196 -25.13 -6.97 -1.50
N SER A 197 -26.14 -6.10 -1.61
CA SER A 197 -26.82 -5.83 -2.89
C SER A 197 -25.91 -5.13 -3.88
N GLU A 198 -25.08 -4.21 -3.39
CA GLU A 198 -24.07 -3.49 -4.17
C GLU A 198 -22.98 -4.45 -4.67
N LEU A 199 -22.45 -5.33 -3.82
CA LEU A 199 -21.48 -6.36 -4.20
C LEU A 199 -22.05 -7.34 -5.24
N ARG A 200 -23.28 -7.77 -5.09
CA ARG A 200 -23.96 -8.68 -6.04
C ARG A 200 -24.12 -8.03 -7.42
N ARG A 201 -24.52 -6.77 -7.46
CA ARG A 201 -24.69 -5.98 -8.69
C ARG A 201 -23.37 -5.74 -9.40
N ILE A 202 -22.31 -5.40 -8.64
CA ILE A 202 -20.95 -5.28 -9.11
C ILE A 202 -20.45 -6.59 -9.75
N TRP A 203 -20.66 -7.71 -9.07
CA TRP A 203 -20.27 -9.04 -9.57
C TRP A 203 -21.00 -9.40 -10.88
N GLN A 204 -22.30 -9.16 -10.96
CA GLN A 204 -23.07 -9.40 -12.16
C GLN A 204 -22.63 -8.56 -13.35
N SER A 205 -22.39 -7.26 -13.15
CA SER A 205 -21.90 -6.33 -14.18
C SER A 205 -20.51 -6.74 -14.72
N THR A 206 -19.61 -7.18 -13.83
CA THR A 206 -18.26 -7.62 -14.25
C THR A 206 -18.29 -8.91 -15.03
N ARG A 207 -19.20 -9.83 -14.69
CA ARG A 207 -19.32 -11.13 -15.35
C ARG A 207 -19.66 -11.01 -16.84
N GLN A 208 -20.24 -9.90 -17.25
CA GLN A 208 -20.64 -9.63 -18.65
C GLN A 208 -19.51 -9.06 -19.50
N ASN A 209 -18.42 -8.50 -18.89
CA ASN A 209 -17.33 -7.87 -19.62
C ASN A 209 -16.01 -8.60 -19.42
N LYS A 210 -15.65 -9.47 -20.37
CA LYS A 210 -14.42 -10.28 -20.32
C LYS A 210 -13.15 -9.43 -20.30
N GLY A 211 -13.12 -8.26 -20.96
CA GLY A 211 -11.98 -7.35 -20.96
C GLY A 211 -11.70 -6.79 -19.58
N ILE A 212 -12.75 -6.34 -18.88
CA ILE A 212 -12.64 -5.83 -17.50
C ILE A 212 -12.22 -6.95 -16.54
N GLN A 213 -12.78 -8.17 -16.67
CA GLN A 213 -12.35 -9.31 -15.84
C GLN A 213 -10.86 -9.58 -15.98
N ARG A 214 -10.36 -9.69 -17.21
CA ARG A 214 -8.93 -9.92 -17.51
C ARG A 214 -8.07 -8.80 -16.94
N PHE A 215 -8.53 -7.56 -17.05
CA PHE A 215 -7.83 -6.42 -16.48
C PHE A 215 -7.76 -6.47 -14.94
N LEU A 216 -8.85 -6.82 -14.26
CA LEU A 216 -8.90 -6.96 -12.80
C LEU A 216 -8.02 -8.11 -12.30
N VAL A 217 -7.97 -9.24 -13.02
CA VAL A 217 -7.04 -10.34 -12.71
C VAL A 217 -5.59 -9.88 -12.88
N ALA A 218 -5.28 -9.19 -13.97
CA ALA A 218 -3.96 -8.61 -14.17
C ALA A 218 -3.60 -7.63 -13.04
N ASN A 219 -4.56 -6.77 -12.63
CA ASN A 219 -4.36 -5.83 -11.52
C ASN A 219 -4.06 -6.56 -10.21
N PHE A 220 -4.82 -7.59 -9.87
CA PHE A 220 -4.54 -8.42 -8.70
C PHE A 220 -3.12 -8.97 -8.71
N LEU A 221 -2.65 -9.47 -9.85
CA LEU A 221 -1.33 -10.08 -9.98
C LEU A 221 -0.19 -9.07 -9.79
N TRP A 222 -0.24 -7.89 -10.42
CA TRP A 222 0.84 -6.92 -10.20
C TRP A 222 0.78 -6.20 -8.84
N GLU A 223 -0.39 -5.99 -8.27
CA GLU A 223 -0.52 -5.53 -6.87
C GLU A 223 0.04 -6.59 -5.91
N SER A 224 -0.22 -7.88 -6.18
CA SER A 224 0.34 -9.00 -5.41
C SER A 224 1.86 -9.05 -5.44
N THR A 225 2.49 -8.63 -6.55
CA THR A 225 3.95 -8.56 -6.66
C THR A 225 4.53 -7.64 -5.58
N LEU A 226 4.03 -6.41 -5.49
CA LEU A 226 4.51 -5.45 -4.49
C LEU A 226 4.12 -5.85 -3.06
N ALA A 227 2.89 -6.31 -2.88
CA ALA A 227 2.39 -6.73 -1.57
C ALA A 227 3.20 -7.91 -1.00
N GLY A 228 3.58 -8.87 -1.85
CA GLY A 228 4.40 -10.03 -1.46
C GLY A 228 5.86 -9.68 -1.21
N LEU A 229 6.43 -8.75 -1.97
CA LEU A 229 7.82 -8.31 -1.80
C LEU A 229 8.03 -7.48 -0.53
N ARG A 230 7.09 -6.61 -0.20
CA ARG A 230 7.23 -5.59 0.85
C ARG A 230 7.68 -6.13 2.21
N PRO A 231 7.12 -7.20 2.78
CA PRO A 231 7.54 -7.73 4.08
C PRO A 231 8.93 -8.35 4.07
N PHE A 232 9.39 -8.86 2.93
CA PHE A 232 10.57 -9.70 2.86
C PHE A 232 11.76 -9.03 2.17
N ILE A 233 11.58 -7.85 1.57
CA ILE A 233 12.64 -7.17 0.82
C ILE A 233 13.85 -6.81 1.70
N MET A 234 13.61 -6.40 2.96
CA MET A 234 14.68 -6.08 3.89
C MET A 234 15.41 -7.35 4.34
N LEU A 235 14.68 -8.45 4.59
CA LEU A 235 15.23 -9.76 4.90
C LEU A 235 16.09 -10.28 3.72
N TYR A 236 15.64 -10.10 2.48
CA TYR A 236 16.42 -10.42 1.29
C TYR A 236 17.74 -9.62 1.24
N PHE A 237 17.72 -8.31 1.50
CA PHE A 237 18.94 -7.51 1.50
C PHE A 237 19.93 -7.97 2.57
N ILE A 238 19.45 -8.28 3.77
CA ILE A 238 20.32 -8.67 4.88
C ILE A 238 20.83 -10.11 4.69
N TYR A 239 19.93 -11.08 4.48
CA TYR A 239 20.29 -12.50 4.50
C TYR A 239 20.77 -13.03 3.15
N SER A 240 20.22 -12.58 2.01
CA SER A 240 20.64 -13.05 0.70
C SER A 240 21.82 -12.27 0.13
N LEU A 241 21.90 -10.96 0.39
CA LEU A 241 22.94 -10.09 -0.17
C LEU A 241 23.99 -9.65 0.87
N GLY A 242 23.85 -10.03 2.15
CA GLY A 242 24.78 -9.67 3.20
C GLY A 242 24.83 -8.17 3.54
N ALA A 243 23.75 -7.43 3.24
CA ALA A 243 23.66 -6.01 3.50
C ALA A 243 23.44 -5.70 4.99
N THR A 244 23.91 -4.56 5.45
CA THR A 244 23.44 -4.00 6.73
C THR A 244 22.05 -3.37 6.56
N ALA A 245 21.29 -3.24 7.65
CA ALA A 245 19.99 -2.56 7.62
C ALA A 245 20.09 -1.12 7.08
N GLN A 246 21.21 -0.43 7.30
CA GLN A 246 21.46 0.90 6.75
C GLN A 246 21.57 0.89 5.23
N VAL A 247 22.35 -0.03 4.66
CA VAL A 247 22.49 -0.17 3.21
C VAL A 247 21.14 -0.59 2.61
N GLY A 248 20.43 -1.50 3.25
CA GLY A 248 19.07 -1.88 2.85
C GLY A 248 18.10 -0.69 2.82
N ALA A 249 18.16 0.18 3.83
CA ALA A 249 17.36 1.41 3.88
C ALA A 249 17.71 2.38 2.72
N LEU A 250 18.98 2.54 2.39
CA LEU A 250 19.42 3.36 1.26
C LEU A 250 18.93 2.77 -0.08
N LEU A 251 18.97 1.46 -0.25
CA LEU A 251 18.44 0.77 -1.43
C LEU A 251 16.93 0.99 -1.58
N LEU A 252 16.17 0.91 -0.49
CA LEU A 252 14.73 1.24 -0.50
C LEU A 252 14.49 2.72 -0.84
N GLY A 253 15.34 3.62 -0.33
CA GLY A 253 15.30 5.03 -0.71
C GLY A 253 15.53 5.24 -2.21
N LEU A 254 16.48 4.53 -2.79
CA LEU A 254 16.76 4.57 -4.23
C LEU A 254 15.57 4.09 -5.06
N VAL A 255 14.92 2.99 -4.65
CA VAL A 255 13.67 2.52 -5.26
C VAL A 255 12.58 3.59 -5.15
N GLY A 256 12.42 4.21 -3.98
CA GLY A 256 11.42 5.25 -3.73
C GLY A 256 11.61 6.47 -4.64
N VAL A 257 12.84 6.97 -4.78
CA VAL A 257 13.17 8.09 -5.69
C VAL A 257 12.88 7.71 -7.13
N THR A 258 13.31 6.52 -7.55
CA THR A 258 13.08 6.03 -8.92
C THR A 258 11.58 5.87 -9.20
N TYR A 259 10.84 5.33 -8.22
CA TYR A 259 9.39 5.19 -8.30
C TYR A 259 8.70 6.55 -8.48
N MET A 260 9.11 7.57 -7.74
CA MET A 260 8.55 8.92 -7.79
C MET A 260 8.80 9.58 -9.15
N VAL A 261 10.05 9.52 -9.64
CA VAL A 261 10.45 10.09 -10.95
C VAL A 261 9.72 9.38 -12.09
N ALA A 262 9.69 8.05 -12.06
CA ALA A 262 9.02 7.24 -13.08
C ALA A 262 7.51 7.42 -13.07
N GLY A 263 6.90 7.61 -11.90
CA GLY A 263 5.46 7.89 -11.76
C GLY A 263 5.06 9.18 -12.45
N LEU A 264 5.84 10.25 -12.25
CA LEU A 264 5.64 11.51 -12.95
C LEU A 264 5.82 11.36 -14.47
N ALA A 265 6.92 10.74 -14.89
CA ALA A 265 7.23 10.52 -16.30
C ALA A 265 6.19 9.63 -17.00
N SER A 266 5.62 8.63 -16.29
CA SER A 266 4.66 7.67 -16.85
C SER A 266 3.39 8.35 -17.37
N GLY A 267 2.91 9.39 -16.70
CA GLY A 267 1.76 10.18 -17.14
C GLY A 267 2.02 10.88 -18.49
N PHE A 268 3.13 11.60 -18.59
CA PHE A 268 3.52 12.28 -19.84
C PHE A 268 3.78 11.29 -20.99
N LEU A 269 4.46 10.18 -20.70
CA LEU A 269 4.68 9.13 -21.70
C LEU A 269 3.38 8.49 -22.15
N ALA A 270 2.45 8.24 -21.22
CA ALA A 270 1.15 7.64 -21.51
C ALA A 270 0.27 8.55 -22.39
N ASP A 271 0.32 9.87 -22.19
CA ASP A 271 -0.41 10.82 -23.01
C ASP A 271 0.21 10.94 -24.43
N ARG A 272 1.55 10.84 -24.55
CA ARG A 272 2.26 10.97 -25.84
C ARG A 272 2.23 9.68 -26.66
N TYR A 273 2.46 8.52 -26.04
CA TYR A 273 2.66 7.23 -26.75
C TYR A 273 1.47 6.25 -26.58
N GLY A 274 0.46 6.62 -25.79
CA GLY A 274 -0.71 5.80 -25.49
C GLY A 274 -0.52 4.92 -24.26
N ARG A 275 -1.53 4.94 -23.39
CA ARG A 275 -1.49 4.29 -22.05
C ARG A 275 -1.22 2.79 -22.09
N MET A 276 -1.86 2.06 -23.05
CA MET A 276 -1.70 0.61 -23.20
C MET A 276 -0.29 0.22 -23.66
N ARG A 277 0.35 1.06 -24.50
CA ARG A 277 1.71 0.81 -24.98
C ARG A 277 2.72 1.05 -23.88
N VAL A 278 2.61 2.17 -23.16
CA VAL A 278 3.49 2.49 -22.02
C VAL A 278 3.36 1.46 -20.91
N MET A 279 2.14 1.02 -20.60
CA MET A 279 1.89 -0.04 -19.62
C MET A 279 2.57 -1.36 -20.01
N ARG A 280 2.51 -1.77 -21.29
CA ARG A 280 3.18 -2.99 -21.75
C ARG A 280 4.70 -2.89 -21.60
N VAL A 281 5.29 -1.76 -21.97
CA VAL A 281 6.73 -1.53 -21.78
C VAL A 281 7.08 -1.59 -20.28
N GLY A 282 6.29 -0.91 -19.44
CA GLY A 282 6.45 -0.96 -17.99
C GLY A 282 6.41 -2.38 -17.41
N LEU A 283 5.48 -3.22 -17.88
CA LEU A 283 5.40 -4.63 -17.47
C LEU A 283 6.63 -5.44 -17.88
N TRP A 284 7.19 -5.23 -19.09
CA TRP A 284 8.42 -5.90 -19.51
C TRP A 284 9.63 -5.44 -18.68
N VAL A 285 9.76 -4.14 -18.41
CA VAL A 285 10.82 -3.58 -17.54
C VAL A 285 10.68 -4.14 -16.12
N TYR A 286 9.45 -4.21 -15.61
CA TYR A 286 9.17 -4.74 -14.28
C TYR A 286 9.53 -6.24 -14.18
N LEU A 287 9.14 -7.03 -15.18
CA LEU A 287 9.51 -8.44 -15.29
C LEU A 287 11.04 -8.62 -15.35
N GLY A 288 11.73 -7.82 -16.17
CA GLY A 288 13.18 -7.83 -16.25
C GLY A 288 13.84 -7.53 -14.92
N GLY A 289 13.33 -6.54 -14.17
CA GLY A 289 13.78 -6.24 -12.81
C GLY A 289 13.58 -7.40 -11.84
N CYS A 290 12.41 -8.07 -11.88
CA CYS A 290 12.15 -9.24 -11.05
C CYS A 290 13.10 -10.41 -11.36
N LEU A 291 13.29 -10.73 -12.65
CA LEU A 291 14.16 -11.83 -13.05
C LEU A 291 15.63 -11.55 -12.74
N PHE A 292 16.06 -10.30 -12.88
CA PHE A 292 17.41 -9.90 -12.51
C PHE A 292 17.62 -10.03 -10.99
N GLY A 293 16.61 -9.71 -10.16
CA GLY A 293 16.64 -9.90 -8.71
C GLY A 293 16.85 -11.35 -8.25
N VAL A 294 16.44 -12.34 -9.05
CA VAL A 294 16.71 -13.78 -8.78
C VAL A 294 18.20 -14.12 -8.91
N LEU A 295 18.88 -13.51 -9.88
CA LEU A 295 20.25 -13.85 -10.28
C LEU A 295 21.31 -13.19 -9.41
N ILE A 296 20.96 -12.13 -8.69
CA ILE A 296 21.92 -11.33 -7.93
C ILE A 296 22.40 -12.04 -6.67
N THR A 297 23.72 -12.00 -6.49
CA THR A 297 24.40 -12.53 -5.31
C THR A 297 25.25 -11.48 -4.59
N ASP A 298 25.58 -10.37 -5.26
CA ASP A 298 26.37 -9.27 -4.71
C ASP A 298 25.51 -8.00 -4.59
N ILE A 299 25.60 -7.34 -3.43
CA ILE A 299 24.87 -6.11 -3.12
C ILE A 299 25.12 -4.98 -4.12
N LYS A 300 26.29 -4.93 -4.77
CA LYS A 300 26.62 -3.91 -5.77
C LYS A 300 25.65 -3.89 -6.93
N TRP A 301 25.17 -5.05 -7.35
CA TRP A 301 24.19 -5.17 -8.42
C TRP A 301 22.80 -4.69 -8.01
N ALA A 302 22.51 -4.66 -6.70
CA ALA A 302 21.27 -4.12 -6.19
C ALA A 302 21.08 -2.64 -6.54
N PHE A 303 22.16 -1.86 -6.58
CA PHE A 303 22.11 -0.45 -6.99
C PHE A 303 21.75 -0.26 -8.47
N VAL A 304 21.88 -1.28 -9.30
CA VAL A 304 21.53 -1.24 -10.73
C VAL A 304 20.11 -1.77 -10.96
N PHE A 305 19.79 -2.94 -10.40
CA PHE A 305 18.51 -3.57 -10.71
C PHE A 305 17.32 -2.94 -9.98
N LEU A 306 17.49 -2.43 -8.77
CA LEU A 306 16.40 -1.82 -8.01
C LEU A 306 15.84 -0.55 -8.66
N PRO A 307 16.64 0.35 -9.26
CA PRO A 307 16.11 1.42 -10.10
C PRO A 307 15.30 0.90 -11.28
N LEU A 308 15.76 -0.14 -11.96
CA LEU A 308 15.04 -0.76 -13.08
C LEU A 308 13.68 -1.34 -12.62
N PHE A 309 13.70 -2.08 -11.50
CA PHE A 309 12.50 -2.58 -10.85
C PHE A 309 11.55 -1.43 -10.44
N GLY A 310 12.08 -0.36 -9.84
CA GLY A 310 11.33 0.83 -9.43
C GLY A 310 10.68 1.57 -10.61
N LEU A 311 11.40 1.70 -11.74
CA LEU A 311 10.86 2.28 -12.98
C LEU A 311 9.67 1.48 -13.51
N GLY A 312 9.86 0.17 -13.70
CA GLY A 312 8.79 -0.72 -14.18
C GLY A 312 7.61 -0.77 -13.23
N GLY A 313 7.86 -0.96 -11.93
CA GLY A 313 6.85 -1.02 -10.89
C GLY A 313 6.02 0.27 -10.78
N SER A 314 6.66 1.43 -10.89
CA SER A 314 5.97 2.72 -10.87
C SER A 314 4.97 2.87 -12.02
N ILE A 315 5.38 2.55 -13.25
CA ILE A 315 4.50 2.59 -14.43
C ILE A 315 3.29 1.66 -14.21
N VAL A 316 3.57 0.43 -13.74
CA VAL A 316 2.59 -0.63 -13.55
C VAL A 316 1.59 -0.33 -12.44
N LEU A 317 1.97 0.45 -11.43
CA LEU A 317 1.07 0.82 -10.33
C LEU A 317 0.38 2.17 -10.51
N THR A 318 0.89 3.03 -11.41
CA THR A 318 0.33 4.37 -11.66
C THR A 318 -0.74 4.36 -12.76
N LEU A 319 -0.51 3.65 -13.86
CA LEU A 319 -1.39 3.71 -15.03
C LEU A 319 -2.68 2.87 -14.96
N PRO A 320 -2.81 1.80 -14.17
CA PRO A 320 -3.97 0.91 -14.22
C PRO A 320 -5.30 1.61 -14.02
N TYR A 321 -5.38 2.49 -13.03
CA TYR A 321 -6.61 3.22 -12.76
C TYR A 321 -7.04 4.13 -13.93
N ALA A 322 -6.05 4.79 -14.56
CA ALA A 322 -6.29 5.64 -15.73
C ALA A 322 -6.70 4.84 -16.99
N ILE A 323 -6.25 3.58 -17.11
CA ILE A 323 -6.69 2.64 -18.15
C ILE A 323 -8.10 2.15 -17.86
N LEU A 324 -8.34 1.73 -16.62
CA LEU A 324 -9.62 1.19 -16.19
C LEU A 324 -10.78 2.16 -16.43
N ILE A 325 -10.62 3.46 -16.07
CA ILE A 325 -11.65 4.50 -16.31
C ILE A 325 -12.07 4.58 -17.78
N ARG A 326 -11.17 4.33 -18.73
CA ARG A 326 -11.50 4.33 -20.16
C ARG A 326 -12.21 3.07 -20.64
N LEU A 327 -11.97 1.95 -19.97
CA LEU A 327 -12.61 0.67 -20.29
C LEU A 327 -14.05 0.57 -19.71
N MET A 328 -14.38 1.44 -18.76
CA MET A 328 -15.67 1.39 -18.07
C MET A 328 -16.76 2.18 -18.77
N PRO A 329 -18.01 1.68 -18.75
CA PRO A 329 -19.19 2.49 -19.03
C PRO A 329 -19.32 3.62 -18.00
N LYS A 330 -19.63 4.84 -18.48
CA LYS A 330 -19.72 6.04 -17.62
C LYS A 330 -20.72 5.91 -16.48
N GLU A 331 -21.78 5.13 -16.69
CA GLU A 331 -22.85 4.88 -15.72
C GLU A 331 -22.42 4.01 -14.52
N HIS A 332 -21.30 3.28 -14.63
CA HIS A 332 -20.88 2.30 -13.64
C HIS A 332 -19.50 2.56 -13.03
N ILE A 333 -18.92 3.75 -13.21
CA ILE A 333 -17.56 4.10 -12.77
C ILE A 333 -17.34 3.77 -11.28
N GLY A 334 -18.28 4.13 -10.40
CA GLY A 334 -18.15 3.86 -8.96
C GLY A 334 -18.05 2.37 -8.61
N GLN A 335 -18.83 1.52 -9.30
CA GLN A 335 -18.85 0.08 -9.07
C GLN A 335 -17.51 -0.56 -9.44
N PHE A 336 -16.97 -0.22 -10.61
CA PHE A 336 -15.70 -0.77 -11.07
C PHE A 336 -14.50 -0.23 -10.28
N THR A 337 -14.56 1.01 -9.80
CA THR A 337 -13.56 1.57 -8.89
C THR A 337 -13.53 0.79 -7.57
N GLY A 338 -14.70 0.40 -7.06
CA GLY A 338 -14.82 -0.47 -5.90
C GLY A 338 -14.12 -1.82 -6.12
N MET A 339 -14.38 -2.47 -7.27
CA MET A 339 -13.72 -3.74 -7.62
C MET A 339 -12.20 -3.61 -7.77
N PHE A 340 -11.75 -2.55 -8.39
CA PHE A 340 -10.33 -2.25 -8.52
C PHE A 340 -9.65 -2.13 -7.13
N SER A 341 -10.32 -1.47 -6.19
CA SER A 341 -9.83 -1.38 -4.80
C SER A 341 -9.87 -2.73 -4.07
N MET A 342 -10.89 -3.56 -4.34
CA MET A 342 -10.97 -4.92 -3.77
C MET A 342 -9.83 -5.82 -4.27
N THR A 343 -9.42 -5.73 -5.54
CA THR A 343 -8.27 -6.53 -6.04
C THR A 343 -6.98 -6.19 -5.28
N ARG A 344 -6.76 -4.92 -4.95
CA ARG A 344 -5.65 -4.49 -4.10
C ARG A 344 -5.77 -5.02 -2.66
N GLY A 345 -6.96 -4.97 -2.08
CA GLY A 345 -7.22 -5.52 -0.74
C GLY A 345 -6.90 -7.02 -0.68
N PHE A 346 -7.40 -7.82 -1.64
CA PHE A 346 -7.09 -9.25 -1.72
C PHE A 346 -5.61 -9.52 -1.97
N ALA A 347 -4.94 -8.71 -2.79
CA ALA A 347 -3.50 -8.83 -3.01
C ALA A 347 -2.72 -8.63 -1.69
N ASN A 348 -3.07 -7.63 -0.90
CA ASN A 348 -2.44 -7.38 0.39
C ASN A 348 -2.69 -8.48 1.43
N ILE A 349 -3.81 -9.23 1.34
CA ILE A 349 -4.09 -10.37 2.21
C ILE A 349 -3.26 -11.59 1.79
N ILE A 350 -3.36 -11.94 0.50
CA ILE A 350 -2.91 -13.25 -0.01
C ILE A 350 -1.41 -13.23 -0.30
N ALA A 351 -0.90 -12.18 -0.93
CA ALA A 351 0.44 -12.20 -1.47
C ALA A 351 1.56 -12.28 -0.40
N PRO A 352 1.48 -11.60 0.77
CA PRO A 352 2.50 -11.78 1.82
C PRO A 352 2.55 -13.20 2.36
N VAL A 353 1.39 -13.86 2.52
CA VAL A 353 1.30 -15.25 3.00
C VAL A 353 1.87 -16.22 1.96
N VAL A 354 1.50 -16.04 0.69
CA VAL A 354 2.02 -16.86 -0.42
C VAL A 354 3.52 -16.67 -0.60
N ALA A 355 4.01 -15.42 -0.49
CA ALA A 355 5.45 -15.14 -0.55
C ALA A 355 6.20 -15.79 0.62
N GLY A 356 5.67 -15.71 1.84
CA GLY A 356 6.22 -16.39 3.00
C GLY A 356 6.26 -17.91 2.83
N ALA A 357 5.16 -18.51 2.35
CA ALA A 357 5.11 -19.95 2.08
C ALA A 357 6.11 -20.37 0.99
N ALA A 358 6.30 -19.55 -0.04
CA ALA A 358 7.31 -19.79 -1.06
C ALA A 358 8.75 -19.71 -0.51
N ILE A 359 9.03 -18.79 0.43
CA ILE A 359 10.32 -18.70 1.14
C ILE A 359 10.53 -19.94 2.00
N ASP A 360 9.53 -20.35 2.80
CA ASP A 360 9.61 -21.53 3.66
C ASP A 360 9.83 -22.81 2.83
N PHE A 361 9.16 -22.93 1.69
CA PHE A 361 9.37 -24.02 0.75
C PHE A 361 10.77 -23.96 0.11
N GLY A 362 11.20 -22.78 -0.33
CA GLY A 362 12.53 -22.55 -0.90
C GLY A 362 13.66 -22.88 0.08
N GLY A 363 13.44 -22.66 1.38
CA GLY A 363 14.39 -22.96 2.45
C GLY A 363 14.74 -24.46 2.59
N ARG A 364 13.92 -25.35 1.99
CA ARG A 364 14.24 -26.81 1.91
C ARG A 364 15.37 -27.11 0.92
N PHE A 365 15.59 -26.25 -0.06
CA PHE A 365 16.55 -26.45 -1.15
C PHE A 365 17.66 -25.39 -1.16
N LEU A 366 17.37 -24.19 -0.64
CA LEU A 366 18.27 -23.04 -0.65
C LEU A 366 18.69 -22.71 0.78
N HIS A 367 20.01 -22.68 1.05
CA HIS A 367 20.58 -22.41 2.36
C HIS A 367 21.33 -21.07 2.38
N GLY A 368 21.74 -20.61 3.55
CA GLY A 368 22.56 -19.40 3.71
C GLY A 368 21.85 -18.10 3.34
N GLY A 369 20.54 -18.01 3.61
CA GLY A 369 19.75 -16.78 3.33
C GLY A 369 19.19 -16.70 1.92
N ARG A 370 19.64 -17.56 0.98
CA ARG A 370 19.18 -17.55 -0.43
C ARG A 370 17.71 -17.88 -0.61
N GLN A 371 17.04 -18.47 0.37
CA GLN A 371 15.59 -18.72 0.34
C GLN A 371 14.78 -17.43 0.12
N TYR A 372 15.25 -16.28 0.59
CA TYR A 372 14.57 -15.01 0.38
C TYR A 372 14.59 -14.53 -1.08
N SER A 373 15.52 -15.01 -1.92
CA SER A 373 15.51 -14.67 -3.37
C SER A 373 14.32 -15.25 -4.13
N VAL A 374 13.63 -16.25 -3.57
CA VAL A 374 12.41 -16.87 -4.14
C VAL A 374 11.30 -15.81 -4.32
N ILE A 375 11.27 -14.74 -3.52
CA ILE A 375 10.29 -13.66 -3.68
C ILE A 375 10.36 -13.02 -5.08
N TRP A 376 11.56 -12.91 -5.66
CA TRP A 376 11.76 -12.36 -6.98
C TRP A 376 11.25 -13.29 -8.08
N LEU A 377 11.44 -14.60 -7.90
CA LEU A 377 10.90 -15.62 -8.83
C LEU A 377 9.37 -15.58 -8.81
N LEU A 378 8.76 -15.55 -7.64
CA LEU A 378 7.32 -15.44 -7.47
C LEU A 378 6.78 -14.14 -8.09
N ALA A 379 7.44 -13.02 -7.82
CA ALA A 379 7.12 -11.72 -8.39
C ALA A 379 7.18 -11.75 -9.93
N GLY A 380 8.26 -12.29 -10.49
CA GLY A 380 8.43 -12.44 -11.94
C GLY A 380 7.34 -13.31 -12.56
N LEU A 381 6.98 -14.43 -11.92
CA LEU A 381 5.88 -15.29 -12.37
C LEU A 381 4.54 -14.54 -12.39
N MET A 382 4.22 -13.81 -11.31
CA MET A 382 2.99 -13.01 -11.24
C MET A 382 2.94 -11.95 -12.34
N VAL A 383 4.05 -11.24 -12.60
CA VAL A 383 4.13 -10.24 -13.68
C VAL A 383 4.01 -10.91 -15.05
N ALA A 384 4.67 -12.05 -15.28
CA ALA A 384 4.59 -12.80 -16.55
C ALA A 384 3.16 -13.26 -16.84
N VAL A 385 2.47 -13.82 -15.82
CA VAL A 385 1.06 -14.23 -15.95
C VAL A 385 0.17 -13.01 -16.19
N SER A 386 0.44 -11.89 -15.54
CA SER A 386 -0.33 -10.65 -15.73
C SER A 386 -0.24 -10.12 -17.16
N LEU A 387 0.90 -10.26 -17.83
CA LEU A 387 1.09 -9.90 -19.24
C LEU A 387 0.12 -10.67 -20.17
N TYR A 388 -0.12 -11.96 -19.89
CA TYR A 388 -1.09 -12.75 -20.65
C TYR A 388 -2.51 -12.18 -20.52
N PHE A 389 -2.95 -11.90 -19.29
CA PHE A 389 -4.28 -11.34 -19.06
C PHE A 389 -4.42 -9.91 -19.62
N PHE A 390 -3.38 -9.11 -19.51
CA PHE A 390 -3.38 -7.74 -20.01
C PHE A 390 -3.43 -7.64 -21.53
N ARG A 391 -2.79 -8.56 -22.26
CA ARG A 391 -2.88 -8.65 -23.74
C ARG A 391 -4.33 -8.86 -24.21
N GLY A 392 -5.12 -9.61 -23.45
CA GLY A 392 -6.53 -9.85 -23.78
C GLY A 392 -7.46 -8.68 -23.47
N ALA A 393 -7.11 -7.84 -22.51
CA ALA A 393 -7.94 -6.68 -22.13
C ALA A 393 -7.94 -5.56 -23.20
N GLY A 394 -6.86 -5.41 -23.97
CA GLY A 394 -6.76 -4.38 -25.01
C GLY A 394 -7.43 -4.71 -26.35
N LYS A 395 -7.86 -5.93 -26.57
CA LYS A 395 -8.55 -6.32 -27.81
C LYS A 395 -9.98 -5.80 -27.89
N ASP A 396 -10.61 -5.58 -26.75
CA ASP A 396 -11.98 -5.09 -26.65
C ASP A 396 -12.09 -3.56 -26.82
N GLU A 397 -10.96 -2.83 -26.77
CA GLU A 397 -10.88 -1.37 -27.00
C GLU A 397 -11.00 -1.01 -28.49
N VAL A 398 -10.56 -1.89 -29.38
CA VAL A 398 -10.56 -1.67 -30.85
C VAL A 398 -11.96 -1.82 -31.48
N VAL A 399 -12.90 -2.42 -30.77
CA VAL A 399 -14.27 -2.68 -31.28
C VAL A 399 -15.23 -1.50 -31.01
N ARG A 400 -14.80 -0.44 -30.29
CA ARG A 400 -15.64 0.71 -29.89
C ARG A 400 -15.19 2.06 -30.45
N VAL A 401 -14.38 2.11 -31.51
CA VAL A 401 -14.09 3.33 -32.28
C VAL A 401 -14.86 3.34 -33.57
#